data_bc69e29e6d02aedc4cd7863b2fb0ad6f
#
_entry.id   bc69e29e6d02aedc4cd7863b2fb0ad6f
#
_cell.length_a   1.000
_cell.length_b   1.000
_cell.length_c   1.000
_cell.angle_alpha   90.00
_cell.angle_beta   90.00
_cell.angle_gamma   90.00
#
_symmetry.space_group_name_H-M   'P 1'
#
loop_
_entity.id
_entity.type
_entity.pdbx_description
1 polymer ?
#
loop_
_entity_poly.entity_id
_entity_poly.type
_entity_poly.pdbx_seq_one_letter_code
_entity_poly.pdbx_strand_id
1 'polypeptide(L)'
;MSSKKNKRILLIADHASNYIPSSLKNLGLKDNQLNSHIAYDLGVKELCINLSNLFNSKYIIGDYSRLIIDLNRDISDPTLIPEIVDRKIITKNLSLTNYDKKKRISEIYNKYHYKIKTAVKHNNIMALISLHSFNPIFKKRKRNIHFGILSNQDRRLSDCIITEMKKRKLKVGDNEPYEGNLIGDTMYKHGLKNNLHHTLIEVRNDLLSSSTKIHRVSVLLKQVINNSINRI
;
A
#
# COMPACT_ATOMS: atom_id res chain seq x y z
N MET A 1 18.50 -29.98 -14.82
CA MET A 1 18.45 -28.51 -14.60
C MET A 1 17.01 -28.13 -14.33
N SER A 2 16.63 -27.88 -13.07
CA SER A 2 15.27 -27.46 -12.72
C SER A 2 15.07 -26.03 -13.26
N SER A 3 14.14 -25.84 -14.20
CA SER A 3 13.77 -24.52 -14.68
C SER A 3 13.27 -23.72 -13.47
N LYS A 4 14.00 -22.65 -13.09
CA LYS A 4 13.53 -21.70 -12.09
C LYS A 4 12.18 -21.17 -12.57
N LYS A 5 11.07 -21.71 -12.03
CA LYS A 5 9.73 -21.15 -12.26
C LYS A 5 9.79 -19.67 -11.92
N ASN A 6 9.54 -18.83 -12.92
CA ASN A 6 9.49 -17.38 -12.76
C ASN A 6 8.36 -17.09 -11.76
N LYS A 7 8.70 -16.79 -10.51
CA LYS A 7 7.72 -16.55 -9.45
C LYS A 7 7.05 -15.22 -9.74
N ARG A 8 5.80 -15.27 -10.17
CA ARG A 8 5.04 -14.10 -10.57
C ARG A 8 4.54 -13.37 -9.33
N ILE A 9 5.12 -12.21 -9.07
CA ILE A 9 4.74 -11.31 -7.99
C ILE A 9 3.95 -10.15 -8.61
N LEU A 10 2.86 -9.76 -7.97
CA LEU A 10 2.18 -8.49 -8.24
C LEU A 10 2.45 -7.54 -7.08
N LEU A 11 3.04 -6.38 -7.39
CA LEU A 11 3.23 -5.29 -6.44
C LEU A 11 2.09 -4.29 -6.59
N ILE A 12 1.55 -3.83 -5.48
CA ILE A 12 0.54 -2.78 -5.49
C ILE A 12 0.89 -1.69 -4.49
N ALA A 13 0.39 -0.47 -4.73
CA ALA A 13 0.49 0.65 -3.82
C ALA A 13 -0.77 1.50 -3.92
N ASP A 14 -1.67 1.31 -2.97
CA ASP A 14 -3.00 1.94 -2.95
C ASP A 14 -2.89 3.47 -2.86
N HIS A 15 -1.94 3.97 -2.07
CA HIS A 15 -1.78 5.39 -1.72
C HIS A 15 -0.55 6.03 -2.38
N ALA A 16 -0.28 5.70 -3.65
CA ALA A 16 0.94 6.10 -4.34
C ALA A 16 0.92 7.54 -4.90
N SER A 17 -0.20 8.26 -4.82
CA SER A 17 -0.38 9.55 -5.46
C SER A 17 -1.08 10.56 -4.55
N ASN A 18 -0.65 11.82 -4.63
CA ASN A 18 -1.35 12.97 -4.04
C ASN A 18 -2.19 13.73 -5.08
N TYR A 19 -2.32 13.21 -6.29
CA TYR A 19 -3.03 13.90 -7.35
C TYR A 19 -4.51 14.08 -7.04
N ILE A 20 -4.95 15.33 -7.18
CA ILE A 20 -6.34 15.75 -7.08
C ILE A 20 -6.70 16.53 -8.35
N PRO A 21 -7.72 16.13 -9.12
CA PRO A 21 -8.18 16.88 -10.28
C PRO A 21 -8.51 18.34 -9.95
N SER A 22 -8.15 19.27 -10.83
CA SER A 22 -8.36 20.72 -10.64
C SER A 22 -9.84 21.07 -10.37
N SER A 23 -10.76 20.32 -10.94
CA SER A 23 -12.21 20.44 -10.71
C SER A 23 -12.61 20.26 -9.23
N LEU A 24 -11.79 19.54 -8.44
CA LEU A 24 -12.04 19.34 -7.01
C LEU A 24 -11.37 20.40 -6.13
N LYS A 25 -10.73 21.43 -6.72
CA LYS A 25 -10.17 22.60 -6.03
C LYS A 25 -9.33 22.22 -4.79
N ASN A 26 -8.38 21.26 -4.96
CA ASN A 26 -7.51 20.76 -3.90
C ASN A 26 -8.26 20.23 -2.66
N LEU A 27 -9.54 19.88 -2.78
CA LEU A 27 -10.46 19.50 -1.69
C LEU A 27 -10.56 20.54 -0.56
N GLY A 28 -10.18 21.81 -0.82
CA GLY A 28 -10.11 22.88 0.16
C GLY A 28 -8.84 22.88 1.02
N LEU A 29 -7.83 22.12 0.62
CA LEU A 29 -6.55 21.99 1.34
C LEU A 29 -5.45 22.87 0.72
N LYS A 30 -4.45 23.19 1.55
CA LYS A 30 -3.23 23.90 1.13
C LYS A 30 -2.21 22.92 0.54
N ASP A 31 -1.30 23.40 -0.30
CA ASP A 31 -0.28 22.57 -0.96
C ASP A 31 0.62 21.81 0.02
N ASN A 32 0.99 22.40 1.15
CA ASN A 32 1.77 21.72 2.17
C ASN A 32 1.03 20.52 2.81
N GLN A 33 -0.30 20.55 2.82
CA GLN A 33 -1.13 19.44 3.29
C GLN A 33 -1.21 18.33 2.23
N LEU A 34 -1.36 18.72 0.96
CA LEU A 34 -1.38 17.80 -0.17
C LEU A 34 -0.04 17.10 -0.40
N ASN A 35 1.07 17.74 -0.03
CA ASN A 35 2.42 17.18 -0.11
C ASN A 35 2.84 16.47 1.19
N SER A 36 1.90 16.07 2.03
CA SER A 36 2.15 15.38 3.28
C SER A 36 1.47 14.00 3.33
N HIS A 37 1.84 13.22 4.33
CA HIS A 37 1.34 11.86 4.56
C HIS A 37 -0.18 11.71 4.69
N ILE A 38 -0.91 12.80 4.89
CA ILE A 38 -2.38 12.73 4.93
C ILE A 38 -2.99 12.46 3.55
N ALA A 39 -2.30 12.90 2.49
CA ALA A 39 -2.78 12.80 1.12
C ALA A 39 -2.29 11.54 0.40
N TYR A 40 -1.11 11.03 0.73
CA TYR A 40 -0.50 9.86 0.11
C TYR A 40 0.64 9.31 0.96
N ASP A 41 1.12 8.13 0.64
CA ASP A 41 2.23 7.48 1.32
C ASP A 41 3.56 7.91 0.67
N LEU A 42 4.35 8.70 1.40
CA LEU A 42 5.57 9.34 0.89
C LEU A 42 6.62 8.31 0.45
N GLY A 43 7.09 8.44 -0.79
CA GLY A 43 8.14 7.60 -1.39
C GLY A 43 7.69 6.20 -1.86
N VAL A 44 6.41 5.85 -1.66
CA VAL A 44 5.90 4.50 -1.99
C VAL A 44 5.78 4.27 -3.49
N LYS A 45 5.42 5.29 -4.27
CA LYS A 45 5.36 5.20 -5.73
C LYS A 45 6.70 4.75 -6.31
N GLU A 46 7.76 5.47 -5.95
CA GLU A 46 9.12 5.20 -6.41
C GLU A 46 9.64 3.87 -5.90
N LEU A 47 9.31 3.51 -4.64
CA LEU A 47 9.63 2.19 -4.07
C LEU A 47 8.98 1.08 -4.88
N CYS A 48 7.70 1.20 -5.19
CA CYS A 48 6.94 0.21 -5.96
C CYS A 48 7.52 0.02 -7.35
N ILE A 49 7.83 1.11 -8.06
CA ILE A 49 8.43 1.08 -9.40
C ILE A 49 9.83 0.45 -9.36
N ASN A 50 10.70 0.88 -8.44
CA ASN A 50 12.05 0.32 -8.31
C ASN A 50 12.03 -1.18 -8.00
N LEU A 51 11.17 -1.58 -7.05
CA LEU A 51 11.05 -2.98 -6.67
C LEU A 51 10.48 -3.83 -7.83
N SER A 52 9.52 -3.31 -8.58
CA SER A 52 8.96 -3.95 -9.78
C SER A 52 10.03 -4.18 -10.84
N ASN A 53 10.88 -3.18 -11.10
CA ASN A 53 12.01 -3.31 -12.03
C ASN A 53 13.01 -4.37 -11.57
N LEU A 54 13.35 -4.40 -10.27
CA LEU A 54 14.25 -5.38 -9.70
C LEU A 54 13.72 -6.82 -9.79
N PHE A 55 12.41 -7.01 -9.70
CA PHE A 55 11.76 -8.33 -9.85
C PHE A 55 11.40 -8.68 -11.29
N ASN A 56 11.48 -7.73 -12.21
CA ASN A 56 10.86 -7.83 -13.54
C ASN A 56 9.39 -8.28 -13.43
N SER A 57 8.64 -7.60 -12.54
CA SER A 57 7.26 -7.94 -12.18
C SER A 57 6.30 -6.83 -12.59
N LYS A 58 5.01 -7.15 -12.64
CA LYS A 58 3.95 -6.14 -12.82
C LYS A 58 3.73 -5.37 -11.52
N TYR A 59 3.28 -4.11 -11.67
CA TYR A 59 2.80 -3.31 -10.55
C TYR A 59 1.51 -2.58 -10.92
N ILE A 60 0.71 -2.25 -9.89
CA ILE A 60 -0.50 -1.42 -10.02
C ILE A 60 -0.47 -0.43 -8.86
N ILE A 61 -0.60 0.86 -9.18
CA ILE A 61 -0.61 1.94 -8.19
C ILE A 61 -1.91 2.74 -8.27
N GLY A 62 -2.31 3.33 -7.14
CA GLY A 62 -3.38 4.30 -7.09
C GLY A 62 -2.96 5.61 -7.76
N ASP A 63 -3.80 6.10 -8.69
CA ASP A 63 -3.52 7.29 -9.49
C ASP A 63 -3.92 8.60 -8.78
N TYR A 64 -4.75 8.51 -7.72
CA TYR A 64 -5.34 9.64 -7.02
C TYR A 64 -5.02 9.62 -5.52
N SER A 65 -5.09 10.82 -4.92
CA SER A 65 -4.95 10.95 -3.47
C SER A 65 -6.03 10.15 -2.72
N ARG A 66 -5.61 9.48 -1.63
CA ARG A 66 -6.52 8.80 -0.70
C ARG A 66 -7.59 9.71 -0.10
N LEU A 67 -7.39 11.02 -0.17
CA LEU A 67 -8.36 12.01 0.29
C LEU A 67 -9.58 12.13 -0.63
N ILE A 68 -9.46 11.72 -1.90
CA ILE A 68 -10.61 11.65 -2.81
C ILE A 68 -11.43 10.41 -2.50
N ILE A 69 -10.76 9.26 -2.41
CA ILE A 69 -11.32 7.96 -2.06
C ILE A 69 -10.18 7.04 -1.65
N ASP A 70 -10.29 6.42 -0.48
CA ASP A 70 -9.27 5.51 0.04
C ASP A 70 -9.40 4.13 -0.60
N LEU A 71 -8.45 3.78 -1.46
CA LEU A 71 -8.46 2.51 -2.22
C LEU A 71 -8.24 1.29 -1.32
N ASN A 72 -7.70 1.49 -0.10
CA ASN A 72 -7.45 0.44 0.87
C ASN A 72 -8.55 0.35 1.96
N ARG A 73 -9.79 0.72 1.61
CA ARG A 73 -10.96 0.60 2.49
C ARG A 73 -12.07 -0.19 1.81
N ASP A 74 -13.00 -0.69 2.59
CA ASP A 74 -14.24 -1.26 2.04
C ASP A 74 -15.17 -0.15 1.53
N ILE A 75 -16.06 -0.50 0.59
CA ILE A 75 -17.07 0.46 0.07
C ILE A 75 -18.02 0.91 1.18
N SER A 76 -18.27 0.06 2.17
CA SER A 76 -19.12 0.36 3.33
C SER A 76 -18.41 1.09 4.47
N ASP A 77 -17.08 1.23 4.40
CA ASP A 77 -16.30 1.90 5.43
C ASP A 77 -16.60 3.39 5.46
N PRO A 78 -16.98 3.97 6.60
CA PRO A 78 -17.29 5.40 6.72
C PRO A 78 -16.06 6.29 6.39
N THR A 79 -14.85 5.75 6.46
CA THR A 79 -13.61 6.46 6.11
C THR A 79 -13.18 6.27 4.65
N LEU A 80 -13.99 5.59 3.82
CA LEU A 80 -13.71 5.42 2.38
C LEU A 80 -13.47 6.77 1.69
N ILE A 81 -14.29 7.76 1.99
CA ILE A 81 -14.11 9.15 1.56
C ILE A 81 -13.98 9.99 2.83
N PRO A 82 -12.74 10.27 3.27
CA PRO A 82 -12.51 10.84 4.58
C PRO A 82 -12.96 12.30 4.64
N GLU A 83 -13.75 12.65 5.65
CA GLU A 83 -14.15 14.02 5.94
C GLU A 83 -13.15 14.73 6.85
N ILE A 84 -12.45 13.96 7.70
CA ILE A 84 -11.42 14.44 8.63
C ILE A 84 -10.22 13.51 8.60
N VAL A 85 -9.02 14.06 8.46
CA VAL A 85 -7.74 13.33 8.56
C VAL A 85 -6.78 14.14 9.43
N ASP A 86 -6.18 13.51 10.46
CA ASP A 86 -5.26 14.19 11.39
C ASP A 86 -5.79 15.54 11.91
N ARG A 87 -7.06 15.57 12.34
CA ARG A 87 -7.79 16.75 12.84
C ARG A 87 -7.95 17.87 11.78
N LYS A 88 -7.74 17.56 10.51
CA LYS A 88 -7.95 18.50 9.40
C LYS A 88 -9.23 18.15 8.67
N ILE A 89 -10.08 19.11 8.50
CA ILE A 89 -11.34 18.96 7.77
C ILE A 89 -11.05 19.00 6.28
N ILE A 90 -11.57 18.01 5.56
CA ILE A 90 -11.53 17.95 4.09
C ILE A 90 -12.82 18.57 3.58
N THR A 91 -12.84 19.89 3.46
CA THR A 91 -14.06 20.69 3.27
C THR A 91 -14.93 20.21 2.12
N LYS A 92 -14.32 19.81 0.99
CA LYS A 92 -15.07 19.34 -0.18
C LYS A 92 -15.65 17.93 -0.03
N ASN A 93 -15.29 17.21 1.02
CA ASN A 93 -15.86 15.89 1.30
C ASN A 93 -17.07 15.97 2.24
N LEU A 94 -17.21 17.04 3.02
CA LEU A 94 -18.36 17.23 3.95
C LEU A 94 -19.73 17.32 3.25
N SER A 95 -19.75 17.87 2.03
CA SER A 95 -20.98 18.16 1.30
C SER A 95 -21.15 17.29 0.04
N LEU A 96 -20.54 16.10 0.02
CA LEU A 96 -20.69 15.21 -1.12
C LEU A 96 -22.10 14.63 -1.21
N THR A 97 -22.70 14.79 -2.38
CA THR A 97 -23.95 14.11 -2.71
C THR A 97 -23.74 12.60 -2.88
N ASN A 98 -24.83 11.83 -2.79
CA ASN A 98 -24.77 10.39 -3.11
C ASN A 98 -24.32 10.14 -4.56
N TYR A 99 -24.62 11.05 -5.48
CA TYR A 99 -24.17 11.00 -6.86
C TYR A 99 -22.64 11.12 -6.94
N ASP A 100 -22.05 12.12 -6.26
CA ASP A 100 -20.60 12.33 -6.24
C ASP A 100 -19.86 11.14 -5.62
N LYS A 101 -20.37 10.59 -4.52
CA LYS A 101 -19.82 9.38 -3.89
C LYS A 101 -19.84 8.19 -4.87
N LYS A 102 -20.97 7.92 -5.51
CA LYS A 102 -21.12 6.86 -6.51
C LYS A 102 -20.17 7.07 -7.70
N LYS A 103 -19.99 8.30 -8.15
CA LYS A 103 -19.07 8.65 -9.24
C LYS A 103 -17.61 8.33 -8.87
N ARG A 104 -17.15 8.73 -7.67
CA ARG A 104 -15.79 8.38 -7.20
C ARG A 104 -15.61 6.86 -7.08
N ILE A 105 -16.60 6.15 -6.59
CA ILE A 105 -16.56 4.68 -6.51
C ILE A 105 -16.45 4.07 -7.92
N SER A 106 -17.29 4.47 -8.86
CA SER A 106 -17.30 3.88 -10.21
C SER A 106 -16.07 4.23 -11.03
N GLU A 107 -15.62 5.48 -10.99
CA GLU A 107 -14.56 5.99 -11.87
C GLU A 107 -13.14 5.76 -11.34
N ILE A 108 -12.97 5.66 -10.01
CA ILE A 108 -11.65 5.54 -9.39
C ILE A 108 -11.52 4.17 -8.70
N TYR A 109 -12.33 3.92 -7.68
CA TYR A 109 -12.23 2.74 -6.83
C TYR A 109 -12.42 1.43 -7.63
N ASN A 110 -13.53 1.32 -8.34
CA ASN A 110 -13.85 0.12 -9.10
C ASN A 110 -12.82 -0.14 -10.22
N LYS A 111 -12.33 0.92 -10.87
CA LYS A 111 -11.30 0.78 -11.92
C LYS A 111 -9.98 0.27 -11.35
N TYR A 112 -9.58 0.76 -10.18
CA TYR A 112 -8.36 0.29 -9.50
C TYR A 112 -8.48 -1.19 -9.12
N HIS A 113 -9.54 -1.56 -8.42
CA HIS A 113 -9.75 -2.94 -8.00
C HIS A 113 -9.98 -3.89 -9.19
N TYR A 114 -10.59 -3.42 -10.28
CA TYR A 114 -10.72 -4.18 -11.51
C TYR A 114 -9.35 -4.49 -12.15
N LYS A 115 -8.42 -3.51 -12.18
CA LYS A 115 -7.04 -3.73 -12.67
C LYS A 115 -6.36 -4.85 -11.87
N ILE A 116 -6.47 -4.83 -10.53
CA ILE A 116 -5.86 -5.87 -9.66
C ILE A 116 -6.52 -7.22 -9.92
N LYS A 117 -7.85 -7.28 -9.89
CA LYS A 117 -8.63 -8.50 -10.15
C LYS A 117 -8.22 -9.15 -11.49
N THR A 118 -8.11 -8.35 -12.54
CA THR A 118 -7.71 -8.80 -13.88
C THR A 118 -6.27 -9.31 -13.88
N ALA A 119 -5.34 -8.58 -13.21
CA ALA A 119 -3.96 -9.00 -13.12
C ALA A 119 -3.81 -10.33 -12.36
N VAL A 120 -4.51 -10.51 -11.25
CA VAL A 120 -4.53 -11.75 -10.48
C VAL A 120 -5.05 -12.92 -11.32
N LYS A 121 -6.18 -12.71 -12.00
CA LYS A 121 -6.83 -13.78 -12.80
C LYS A 121 -6.00 -14.24 -14.00
N HIS A 122 -5.36 -13.31 -14.71
CA HIS A 122 -4.77 -13.60 -16.02
C HIS A 122 -3.24 -13.75 -16.04
N ASN A 123 -2.54 -13.52 -14.91
CA ASN A 123 -1.08 -13.52 -14.92
C ASN A 123 -0.45 -14.63 -14.06
N ASN A 124 -1.22 -15.60 -13.61
CA ASN A 124 -0.73 -16.68 -12.74
C ASN A 124 0.11 -16.13 -11.56
N ILE A 125 -0.45 -15.14 -10.86
CA ILE A 125 0.19 -14.51 -9.71
C ILE A 125 0.28 -15.50 -8.56
N MET A 126 1.44 -15.62 -7.95
CA MET A 126 1.68 -16.47 -6.78
C MET A 126 1.67 -15.66 -5.49
N ALA A 127 2.17 -14.42 -5.56
CA ALA A 127 2.23 -13.53 -4.39
C ALA A 127 1.75 -12.13 -4.73
N LEU A 128 0.94 -11.56 -3.85
CA LEU A 128 0.44 -10.19 -3.89
C LEU A 128 1.04 -9.42 -2.72
N ILE A 129 1.76 -8.32 -3.00
CA ILE A 129 2.42 -7.52 -1.98
C ILE A 129 1.96 -6.07 -2.14
N SER A 130 1.32 -5.54 -1.09
CA SER A 130 0.98 -4.12 -1.00
C SER A 130 2.10 -3.37 -0.30
N LEU A 131 2.48 -2.22 -0.86
CA LEU A 131 3.51 -1.34 -0.33
C LEU A 131 2.87 -0.05 0.19
N HIS A 132 3.19 0.27 1.43
CA HIS A 132 2.76 1.47 2.13
C HIS A 132 3.91 2.15 2.84
N SER A 133 3.70 3.36 3.34
CA SER A 133 4.66 4.01 4.21
C SER A 133 3.99 4.75 5.36
N PHE A 134 4.68 4.78 6.50
CA PHE A 134 4.20 5.42 7.72
C PHE A 134 5.18 6.45 8.26
N ASN A 135 4.66 7.40 9.04
CA ASN A 135 5.46 8.45 9.67
C ASN A 135 6.37 7.91 10.78
N PRO A 136 7.60 8.44 10.90
CA PRO A 136 8.52 8.10 11.97
C PRO A 136 8.06 8.59 13.35
N ILE A 137 7.14 9.56 13.38
CA ILE A 137 6.62 10.17 14.62
C ILE A 137 5.10 10.03 14.63
N PHE A 138 4.54 9.56 15.74
CA PHE A 138 3.10 9.51 15.99
C PHE A 138 2.81 10.00 17.42
N LYS A 139 1.88 10.96 17.56
CA LYS A 139 1.53 11.58 18.87
C LYS A 139 2.77 12.01 19.65
N LYS A 140 3.72 12.69 19.00
CA LYS A 140 5.02 13.17 19.54
C LYS A 140 5.99 12.05 19.97
N ARG A 141 5.69 10.78 19.75
CA ARG A 141 6.58 9.65 20.06
C ARG A 141 7.21 9.11 18.78
N LYS A 142 8.51 8.85 18.82
CA LYS A 142 9.23 8.22 17.71
C LYS A 142 8.88 6.74 17.64
N ARG A 143 8.53 6.24 16.45
CA ARG A 143 8.33 4.82 16.18
C ARG A 143 9.67 4.13 16.00
N ASN A 144 9.93 3.07 16.75
CA ASN A 144 11.21 2.37 16.74
C ASN A 144 11.34 1.40 15.54
N ILE A 145 10.23 0.91 15.03
CA ILE A 145 10.23 0.00 13.87
C ILE A 145 10.58 0.76 12.58
N HIS A 146 11.24 0.07 11.67
CA HIS A 146 11.58 0.55 10.33
C HIS A 146 10.62 -0.01 9.28
N PHE A 147 10.17 -1.25 9.50
CA PHE A 147 9.24 -1.99 8.66
C PHE A 147 8.10 -2.52 9.51
N GLY A 148 6.90 -2.48 8.98
CA GLY A 148 5.74 -3.17 9.50
C GLY A 148 5.30 -4.24 8.50
N ILE A 149 4.93 -5.41 8.99
CA ILE A 149 4.36 -6.47 8.16
C ILE A 149 2.95 -6.70 8.67
N LEU A 150 1.98 -6.35 7.82
CA LEU A 150 0.58 -6.44 8.18
C LEU A 150 -0.06 -7.61 7.46
N SER A 151 -0.78 -8.41 8.20
CA SER A 151 -1.52 -9.57 7.69
C SER A 151 -2.70 -9.89 8.59
N ASN A 152 -3.68 -10.53 7.99
CA ASN A 152 -4.83 -11.11 8.68
C ASN A 152 -4.60 -12.59 9.02
N GLN A 153 -5.59 -13.45 8.76
CA GLN A 153 -5.55 -14.90 9.05
C GLN A 153 -4.49 -15.65 8.23
N ASP A 154 -4.21 -15.21 7.00
CA ASP A 154 -3.18 -15.82 6.16
C ASP A 154 -1.80 -15.24 6.48
N ARG A 155 -1.03 -16.01 7.22
CA ARG A 155 0.30 -15.64 7.70
C ARG A 155 1.44 -16.24 6.87
N ARG A 156 1.12 -17.09 5.88
CA ARG A 156 2.13 -17.88 5.14
C ARG A 156 3.31 -17.04 4.64
N LEU A 157 3.05 -15.92 3.94
CA LEU A 157 4.10 -15.06 3.43
C LEU A 157 4.65 -14.11 4.51
N SER A 158 3.78 -13.56 5.34
CA SER A 158 4.13 -12.58 6.37
C SER A 158 5.12 -13.14 7.39
N ASP A 159 4.88 -14.36 7.89
CA ASP A 159 5.77 -15.01 8.86
C ASP A 159 7.16 -15.29 8.27
N CYS A 160 7.23 -15.68 6.98
CA CYS A 160 8.49 -15.86 6.28
C CYS A 160 9.26 -14.53 6.13
N ILE A 161 8.56 -13.42 5.80
CA ILE A 161 9.16 -12.09 5.67
C ILE A 161 9.66 -11.58 7.03
N ILE A 162 8.84 -11.68 8.08
CA ILE A 162 9.22 -11.28 9.44
C ILE A 162 10.45 -12.06 9.90
N THR A 163 10.48 -13.37 9.70
CA THR A 163 11.61 -14.24 10.04
C THR A 163 12.87 -13.81 9.30
N GLU A 164 12.76 -13.56 8.00
CA GLU A 164 13.90 -13.14 7.18
C GLU A 164 14.41 -11.75 7.57
N MET A 165 13.52 -10.81 7.91
CA MET A 165 13.89 -9.49 8.42
C MET A 165 14.58 -9.57 9.78
N LYS A 166 14.08 -10.40 10.72
CA LYS A 166 14.69 -10.62 12.04
C LYS A 166 16.09 -11.25 11.93
N LYS A 167 16.30 -12.20 11.03
CA LYS A 167 17.64 -12.77 10.75
C LYS A 167 18.66 -11.70 10.33
N ARG A 168 18.19 -10.66 9.64
CA ARG A 168 19.01 -9.51 9.20
C ARG A 168 19.11 -8.41 10.26
N LYS A 169 18.61 -8.66 11.47
CA LYS A 169 18.56 -7.69 12.59
C LYS A 169 17.85 -6.38 12.24
N LEU A 170 16.86 -6.45 11.32
CA LEU A 170 16.03 -5.29 10.97
C LEU A 170 14.97 -5.03 12.05
N LYS A 171 14.63 -3.76 12.26
CA LYS A 171 13.57 -3.35 13.18
C LYS A 171 12.22 -3.54 12.50
N VAL A 172 11.63 -4.71 12.66
CA VAL A 172 10.35 -5.11 12.07
C VAL A 172 9.29 -5.28 13.14
N GLY A 173 8.10 -4.74 12.89
CA GLY A 173 6.87 -4.96 13.65
C GLY A 173 5.96 -5.96 12.96
N ASP A 174 5.27 -6.76 13.76
CA ASP A 174 4.24 -7.71 13.31
C ASP A 174 2.87 -7.11 13.64
N ASN A 175 2.09 -6.78 12.60
CA ASN A 175 0.88 -5.97 12.74
C ASN A 175 1.12 -4.68 13.53
N GLU A 176 2.27 -4.03 13.25
CA GLU A 176 2.65 -2.72 13.70
C GLU A 176 3.17 -1.89 12.51
N PRO A 177 2.90 -0.58 12.46
CA PRO A 177 2.24 0.26 13.45
C PRO A 177 0.72 0.29 13.33
N TYR A 178 0.15 -0.53 12.48
CA TYR A 178 -1.29 -0.68 12.24
C TYR A 178 -1.69 -2.15 12.28
N GLU A 179 -2.97 -2.42 12.50
CA GLU A 179 -3.52 -3.77 12.44
C GLU A 179 -3.74 -4.20 10.98
N GLY A 180 -3.44 -5.47 10.68
CA GLY A 180 -3.56 -6.06 9.34
C GLY A 180 -4.85 -6.83 9.08
N ASN A 181 -5.88 -6.66 9.92
CA ASN A 181 -7.11 -7.45 9.86
C ASN A 181 -8.33 -6.67 9.35
N LEU A 182 -8.12 -5.62 8.56
CA LEU A 182 -9.20 -4.82 8.01
C LEU A 182 -10.02 -5.60 6.99
N ILE A 183 -11.26 -5.92 7.37
CA ILE A 183 -12.20 -6.56 6.44
C ILE A 183 -12.49 -5.61 5.28
N GLY A 184 -12.30 -6.13 4.06
CA GLY A 184 -12.57 -5.39 2.84
C GLY A 184 -11.46 -4.44 2.40
N ASP A 185 -10.28 -4.46 3.01
CA ASP A 185 -9.09 -3.82 2.45
C ASP A 185 -8.61 -4.51 1.16
N THR A 186 -7.58 -3.99 0.53
CA THR A 186 -7.06 -4.52 -0.74
C THR A 186 -6.50 -5.94 -0.58
N MET A 187 -5.82 -6.24 0.54
CA MET A 187 -5.28 -7.56 0.82
C MET A 187 -6.39 -8.59 1.08
N TYR A 188 -7.44 -8.19 1.80
CA TYR A 188 -8.61 -9.05 2.00
C TYR A 188 -9.29 -9.38 0.67
N LYS A 189 -9.56 -8.36 -0.18
CA LYS A 189 -10.27 -8.53 -1.46
C LYS A 189 -9.51 -9.37 -2.47
N HIS A 190 -8.22 -9.14 -2.61
CA HIS A 190 -7.43 -9.68 -3.71
C HIS A 190 -6.42 -10.75 -3.28
N GLY A 191 -5.98 -10.74 -2.03
CA GLY A 191 -5.10 -11.75 -1.46
C GLY A 191 -5.89 -12.89 -0.83
N LEU A 192 -6.52 -12.61 0.32
CA LEU A 192 -7.20 -13.63 1.13
C LEU A 192 -8.32 -14.35 0.37
N LYS A 193 -9.24 -13.60 -0.26
CA LYS A 193 -10.37 -14.19 -1.01
C LYS A 193 -9.95 -15.03 -2.23
N ASN A 194 -8.73 -14.85 -2.73
CA ASN A 194 -8.18 -15.62 -3.84
C ASN A 194 -7.16 -16.68 -3.39
N ASN A 195 -7.00 -16.89 -2.08
CA ASN A 195 -6.02 -17.81 -1.49
C ASN A 195 -4.57 -17.60 -2.02
N LEU A 196 -4.21 -16.36 -2.35
CA LEU A 196 -2.86 -16.00 -2.77
C LEU A 196 -1.97 -15.80 -1.53
N HIS A 197 -0.70 -16.12 -1.67
CA HIS A 197 0.28 -15.63 -0.69
C HIS A 197 0.31 -14.11 -0.74
N HIS A 198 0.01 -13.45 0.37
CA HIS A 198 -0.10 -11.99 0.37
C HIS A 198 0.40 -11.38 1.68
N THR A 199 0.80 -10.11 1.60
CA THR A 199 1.17 -9.30 2.75
C THR A 199 1.13 -7.82 2.39
N LEU A 200 0.97 -6.96 3.40
CA LEU A 200 1.17 -5.53 3.29
C LEU A 200 2.45 -5.16 4.02
N ILE A 201 3.34 -4.46 3.33
CA ILE A 201 4.61 -3.98 3.87
C ILE A 201 4.54 -2.48 4.05
N GLU A 202 4.64 -2.06 5.30
CA GLU A 202 4.77 -0.66 5.71
C GLU A 202 6.24 -0.30 5.86
N VAL A 203 6.70 0.76 5.21
CA VAL A 203 8.06 1.29 5.33
C VAL A 203 8.04 2.64 6.01
N ARG A 204 8.86 2.86 7.03
CA ARG A 204 8.95 4.17 7.66
C ARG A 204 9.49 5.20 6.66
N ASN A 205 8.74 6.27 6.38
CA ASN A 205 8.95 7.13 5.22
C ASN A 205 10.25 7.94 5.22
N ASP A 206 10.91 8.14 6.37
CA ASP A 206 12.26 8.73 6.44
C ASP A 206 13.33 7.84 5.76
N LEU A 207 13.05 6.55 5.60
CA LEU A 207 13.86 5.61 4.82
C LEU A 207 13.63 5.73 3.30
N LEU A 208 12.63 6.50 2.89
CA LEU A 208 12.25 6.73 1.49
C LEU A 208 12.44 8.20 1.07
N SER A 209 13.19 8.99 1.82
CA SER A 209 13.32 10.44 1.63
C SER A 209 14.26 10.87 0.50
N SER A 210 14.91 9.94 -0.19
CA SER A 210 15.74 10.21 -1.37
C SER A 210 15.82 9.00 -2.29
N SER A 211 16.17 9.21 -3.56
CA SER A 211 16.34 8.14 -4.56
C SER A 211 17.34 7.06 -4.10
N THR A 212 18.45 7.48 -3.49
CA THR A 212 19.46 6.54 -2.95
C THR A 212 18.90 5.68 -1.83
N LYS A 213 18.14 6.26 -0.89
CA LYS A 213 17.49 5.52 0.19
C LYS A 213 16.43 4.57 -0.34
N ILE A 214 15.60 5.03 -1.27
CA ILE A 214 14.58 4.20 -1.94
C ILE A 214 15.24 3.01 -2.62
N HIS A 215 16.32 3.22 -3.37
CA HIS A 215 17.05 2.14 -4.02
C HIS A 215 17.59 1.11 -3.01
N ARG A 216 18.20 1.56 -1.91
CA ARG A 216 18.70 0.66 -0.83
C ARG A 216 17.57 -0.17 -0.22
N VAL A 217 16.43 0.45 0.07
CA VAL A 217 15.24 -0.25 0.59
C VAL A 217 14.71 -1.24 -0.44
N SER A 218 14.66 -0.87 -1.72
CA SER A 218 14.19 -1.76 -2.80
C SER A 218 15.08 -3.00 -2.93
N VAL A 219 16.40 -2.84 -2.90
CA VAL A 219 17.34 -3.98 -2.96
C VAL A 219 17.18 -4.89 -1.73
N LEU A 220 17.05 -4.30 -0.54
CA LEU A 220 16.83 -5.03 0.70
C LEU A 220 15.51 -5.83 0.65
N LEU A 221 14.41 -5.18 0.28
CA LEU A 221 13.10 -5.83 0.17
C LEU A 221 13.09 -6.92 -0.90
N LYS A 222 13.76 -6.70 -2.05
CA LYS A 222 13.92 -7.76 -3.05
C LYS A 222 14.53 -9.02 -2.46
N GLN A 223 15.62 -8.90 -1.71
CA GLN A 223 16.29 -10.03 -1.09
C GLN A 223 15.40 -10.73 -0.06
N VAL A 224 14.75 -9.95 0.82
CA VAL A 224 13.84 -10.47 1.85
C VAL A 224 12.67 -11.22 1.22
N ILE A 225 11.97 -10.59 0.28
CA ILE A 225 10.80 -11.16 -0.39
C ILE A 225 11.19 -12.44 -1.17
N ASN A 226 12.29 -12.38 -1.93
CA ASN A 226 12.74 -13.55 -2.70
C ASN A 226 13.06 -14.74 -1.81
N ASN A 227 13.79 -14.52 -0.71
CA ASN A 227 14.11 -15.58 0.25
C ASN A 227 12.84 -16.12 0.95
N SER A 228 11.86 -15.27 1.20
CA SER A 228 10.58 -15.66 1.82
C SER A 228 9.71 -16.48 0.87
N ILE A 229 9.55 -16.05 -0.37
CA ILE A 229 8.77 -16.78 -1.38
C ILE A 229 9.40 -18.15 -1.72
N ASN A 230 10.71 -18.31 -1.56
CA ASN A 230 11.36 -19.60 -1.78
C ASN A 230 11.05 -20.66 -0.70
N ARG A 231 10.39 -20.26 0.40
CA ARG A 231 10.04 -21.14 1.52
C ARG A 231 8.59 -21.57 1.56
N ILE A 232 7.74 -20.99 0.70
CA ILE A 232 6.28 -21.25 0.64
C ILE A 232 5.84 -21.93 -0.65
#